data_a501335c983f6a1dfa8713cabe028727
#
_entry.id   a501335c983f6a1dfa8713cabe028727
#
_cell.length_a   1.000
_cell.length_b   1.000
_cell.length_c   1.000
_cell.angle_alpha   90.00
_cell.angle_beta   90.00
_cell.angle_gamma   90.00
#
_symmetry.space_group_name_H-M   'P 1'
#
loop_
_entity.id
_entity.type
_entity.pdbx_description
1 polymer ?
#
loop_
_entity_poly.entity_id
_entity_poly.type
_entity_poly.pdbx_seq_one_letter_code
_entity_poly.pdbx_strand_id
1 'polypeptide(L)'
;MNNLNKNNLKNESSPYLQQHKDNPVNWQIWSKDILETAEKNKKPILLSVGYASCHWCHVMAHESFEDKETADLMNKYFINIKVDREERPDLDFVFQSSFQLFNQTGGGWPLTMFLDENGVPFMGGTYFPILLFITLIILSIIIKKRFFIDDN
;
A
#
# COMPACT_ATOMS: atom_id res chain seq x y z
N MET A 1 -11.60 -12.65 -12.87
CA MET A 1 -10.22 -12.13 -12.74
C MET A 1 -10.27 -10.62 -12.54
N ASN A 2 -9.78 -10.14 -11.41
CA ASN A 2 -9.67 -8.69 -11.18
C ASN A 2 -8.64 -8.09 -12.13
N ASN A 3 -9.04 -7.02 -12.83
CA ASN A 3 -8.12 -6.30 -13.69
C ASN A 3 -7.19 -5.44 -12.83
N LEU A 4 -5.93 -5.86 -12.67
CA LEU A 4 -4.91 -5.14 -11.88
C LEU A 4 -4.49 -3.79 -12.49
N ASN A 5 -4.84 -3.54 -13.76
CA ASN A 5 -4.46 -2.32 -14.47
C ASN A 5 -5.48 -1.19 -14.32
N LYS A 6 -6.33 -1.27 -13.31
CA LYS A 6 -7.31 -0.23 -12.97
C LYS A 6 -7.53 -0.14 -11.47
N ASN A 7 -8.06 1.01 -11.06
CA ASN A 7 -8.58 1.22 -9.71
C ASN A 7 -9.90 0.44 -9.55
N ASN A 8 -9.95 -0.49 -8.60
CA ASN A 8 -11.09 -1.38 -8.37
C ASN A 8 -11.96 -0.96 -7.16
N LEU A 9 -11.81 0.27 -6.64
CA LEU A 9 -12.53 0.73 -5.44
C LEU A 9 -13.95 1.25 -5.73
N LYS A 10 -14.33 1.41 -6.99
CA LYS A 10 -15.59 2.07 -7.38
C LYS A 10 -16.85 1.43 -6.76
N ASN A 11 -16.85 0.12 -6.58
CA ASN A 11 -18.02 -0.63 -6.11
C ASN A 11 -17.95 -1.00 -4.62
N GLU A 12 -16.94 -0.49 -3.91
CA GLU A 12 -16.78 -0.75 -2.48
C GLU A 12 -17.78 0.06 -1.66
N SER A 13 -18.24 -0.49 -0.53
CA SER A 13 -19.20 0.17 0.36
C SER A 13 -18.55 1.14 1.35
N SER A 14 -17.24 0.96 1.61
CA SER A 14 -16.49 1.81 2.53
C SER A 14 -16.46 3.26 2.07
N PRO A 15 -16.88 4.23 2.92
CA PRO A 15 -16.73 5.65 2.61
C PRO A 15 -15.26 6.05 2.36
N TYR A 16 -14.32 5.43 3.09
CA TYR A 16 -12.89 5.68 2.91
C TYR A 16 -12.39 5.19 1.54
N LEU A 17 -12.74 3.98 1.14
CA LEU A 17 -12.35 3.46 -0.17
C LEU A 17 -12.98 4.26 -1.31
N GLN A 18 -14.22 4.73 -1.13
CA GLN A 18 -14.88 5.61 -2.09
C GLN A 18 -14.18 6.95 -2.29
N GLN A 19 -13.50 7.49 -1.26
CA GLN A 19 -12.70 8.70 -1.39
C GLN A 19 -11.49 8.53 -2.32
N HIS A 20 -11.06 7.29 -2.57
CA HIS A 20 -9.89 6.95 -3.39
C HIS A 20 -10.23 6.31 -4.74
N LYS A 21 -11.51 6.18 -5.10
CA LYS A 21 -11.96 5.50 -6.32
C LYS A 21 -11.49 6.16 -7.62
N ASP A 22 -11.20 7.45 -7.57
CA ASP A 22 -10.79 8.24 -8.75
C ASP A 22 -9.28 8.55 -8.76
N ASN A 23 -8.52 8.03 -7.79
CA ASN A 23 -7.06 8.14 -7.81
C ASN A 23 -6.49 7.44 -9.06
N PRO A 24 -5.41 7.99 -9.68
CA PRO A 24 -4.71 7.33 -10.77
C PRO A 24 -3.96 6.06 -10.35
N VAL A 25 -3.87 5.77 -9.04
CA VAL A 25 -3.34 4.52 -8.52
C VAL A 25 -4.32 3.38 -8.78
N ASN A 26 -3.82 2.25 -9.27
CA ASN A 26 -4.59 1.03 -9.52
C ASN A 26 -4.89 0.28 -8.21
N TRP A 27 -5.64 0.90 -7.32
CA TRP A 27 -5.99 0.37 -6.02
C TRP A 27 -6.78 -0.94 -6.11
N GLN A 28 -6.39 -1.90 -5.29
CA GLN A 28 -7.07 -3.18 -5.07
C GLN A 28 -7.54 -3.27 -3.62
N ILE A 29 -8.52 -4.12 -3.35
CA ILE A 29 -8.88 -4.51 -1.98
C ILE A 29 -8.03 -5.71 -1.54
N TRP A 30 -7.87 -5.87 -0.23
CA TRP A 30 -7.23 -7.04 0.34
C TRP A 30 -8.10 -8.28 0.11
N SER A 31 -7.61 -9.24 -0.65
CA SER A 31 -8.29 -10.50 -0.91
C SER A 31 -7.28 -11.61 -1.19
N LYS A 32 -7.72 -12.85 -1.02
CA LYS A 32 -6.91 -14.02 -1.34
C LYS A 32 -6.44 -13.99 -2.80
N ASP A 33 -7.34 -13.68 -3.72
CA ASP A 33 -7.03 -13.63 -5.16
C ASP A 33 -5.93 -12.60 -5.49
N ILE A 34 -5.95 -11.47 -4.80
CA ILE A 34 -4.92 -10.41 -4.98
C ILE A 34 -3.57 -10.87 -4.44
N LEU A 35 -3.55 -11.54 -3.29
CA LEU A 35 -2.31 -12.07 -2.70
C LEU A 35 -1.73 -13.20 -3.57
N GLU A 36 -2.53 -14.14 -4.03
CA GLU A 36 -2.10 -15.19 -4.96
C GLU A 36 -1.58 -14.60 -6.29
N THR A 37 -2.17 -13.50 -6.73
CA THR A 37 -1.70 -12.79 -7.93
C THR A 37 -0.36 -12.11 -7.69
N ALA A 38 -0.12 -11.53 -6.51
CA ALA A 38 1.17 -10.96 -6.13
C ALA A 38 2.27 -12.01 -6.13
N GLU A 39 2.02 -13.14 -5.48
CA GLU A 39 2.94 -14.28 -5.42
C GLU A 39 3.26 -14.84 -6.81
N LYS A 40 2.23 -15.13 -7.61
CA LYS A 40 2.38 -15.67 -8.97
C LYS A 40 3.20 -14.76 -9.90
N ASN A 41 2.98 -13.45 -9.80
CA ASN A 41 3.68 -12.45 -10.63
C ASN A 41 5.00 -11.97 -10.00
N LYS A 42 5.38 -12.49 -8.83
CA LYS A 42 6.57 -12.04 -8.07
C LYS A 42 6.58 -10.52 -7.88
N LYS A 43 5.41 -9.93 -7.67
CA LYS A 43 5.23 -8.48 -7.57
C LYS A 43 5.01 -8.07 -6.12
N PRO A 44 5.82 -7.15 -5.56
CA PRO A 44 5.66 -6.69 -4.19
C PRO A 44 4.36 -5.91 -4.03
N ILE A 45 3.93 -5.78 -2.79
CA ILE A 45 2.70 -5.09 -2.41
C ILE A 45 3.03 -3.78 -1.70
N LEU A 46 2.35 -2.71 -2.10
CA LEU A 46 2.29 -1.46 -1.34
C LEU A 46 0.92 -1.38 -0.69
N LEU A 47 0.91 -1.46 0.65
CA LEU A 47 -0.30 -1.44 1.46
C LEU A 47 -0.48 -0.07 2.09
N SER A 48 -1.66 0.51 1.97
CA SER A 48 -2.05 1.76 2.61
C SER A 48 -3.30 1.56 3.46
N VAL A 49 -3.18 1.78 4.76
CA VAL A 49 -4.27 1.65 5.73
C VAL A 49 -4.64 3.01 6.28
N GLY A 50 -5.93 3.30 6.36
CA GLY A 50 -6.44 4.54 6.91
C GLY A 50 -7.93 4.44 7.25
N TYR A 51 -8.60 5.58 7.37
CA TYR A 51 -10.03 5.68 7.65
C TYR A 51 -10.60 7.01 7.15
N ALA A 52 -11.93 7.11 7.06
CA ALA A 52 -12.59 8.20 6.36
C ALA A 52 -12.32 9.60 6.95
N SER A 53 -12.23 9.74 8.26
CA SER A 53 -11.96 11.02 8.94
C SER A 53 -10.49 11.28 9.28
N CYS A 54 -9.59 10.50 8.70
CA CYS A 54 -8.14 10.61 8.91
C CYS A 54 -7.57 11.81 8.16
N HIS A 55 -7.18 12.87 8.88
CA HIS A 55 -6.62 14.09 8.27
C HIS A 55 -5.37 13.81 7.43
N TRP A 56 -4.37 13.14 7.99
CA TRP A 56 -3.10 12.88 7.28
C TRP A 56 -3.24 11.86 6.15
N CYS A 57 -4.28 11.01 6.17
CA CYS A 57 -4.61 10.15 5.05
C CYS A 57 -5.06 10.99 3.85
N HIS A 58 -5.87 12.05 4.08
CA HIS A 58 -6.29 12.97 3.03
C HIS A 58 -5.13 13.79 2.49
N VAL A 59 -4.23 14.28 3.36
CA VAL A 59 -3.03 15.01 2.96
C VAL A 59 -2.14 14.13 2.06
N MET A 60 -1.88 12.90 2.46
CA MET A 60 -1.06 11.97 1.67
C MET A 60 -1.73 11.61 0.33
N ALA A 61 -3.05 11.44 0.31
CA ALA A 61 -3.79 11.20 -0.92
C ALA A 61 -3.63 12.36 -1.90
N HIS A 62 -3.85 13.59 -1.42
CA HIS A 62 -3.73 14.78 -2.24
C HIS A 62 -2.31 15.00 -2.78
N GLU A 63 -1.30 14.78 -1.96
CA GLU A 63 0.10 14.98 -2.35
C GLU A 63 0.63 13.87 -3.26
N SER A 64 0.26 12.61 -3.02
CA SER A 64 0.92 11.45 -3.62
C SER A 64 -0.01 10.57 -4.46
N PHE A 65 -1.20 10.23 -3.96
CA PHE A 65 -2.08 9.26 -4.65
C PHE A 65 -2.88 9.88 -5.80
N GLU A 66 -3.05 11.19 -5.79
CA GLU A 66 -3.64 11.97 -6.90
C GLU A 66 -2.58 12.43 -7.91
N ASP A 67 -1.29 12.39 -7.55
CA ASP A 67 -0.19 12.73 -8.44
C ASP A 67 0.07 11.62 -9.46
N LYS A 68 -0.02 11.96 -10.74
CA LYS A 68 0.09 10.97 -11.82
C LYS A 68 1.48 10.32 -11.89
N GLU A 69 2.54 11.05 -11.69
CA GLU A 69 3.90 10.51 -11.77
C GLU A 69 4.17 9.53 -10.63
N THR A 70 3.74 9.86 -9.42
CA THR A 70 3.82 8.98 -8.26
C THR A 70 2.96 7.73 -8.47
N ALA A 71 1.72 7.89 -8.96
CA ALA A 71 0.84 6.78 -9.26
C ALA A 71 1.42 5.84 -10.35
N ASP A 72 2.04 6.38 -11.39
CA ASP A 72 2.69 5.59 -12.44
C ASP A 72 3.84 4.73 -11.87
N LEU A 73 4.64 5.27 -10.95
CA LEU A 73 5.67 4.50 -10.24
C LEU A 73 5.06 3.39 -9.37
N MET A 74 4.03 3.72 -8.59
CA MET A 74 3.32 2.74 -7.77
C MET A 74 2.72 1.61 -8.61
N ASN A 75 2.05 1.94 -9.71
CA ASN A 75 1.41 0.98 -10.60
C ASN A 75 2.42 0.08 -11.32
N LYS A 76 3.56 0.63 -11.68
CA LYS A 76 4.62 -0.11 -12.37
C LYS A 76 5.24 -1.18 -11.46
N TYR A 77 5.54 -0.86 -10.22
CA TYR A 77 6.38 -1.68 -9.36
C TYR A 77 5.62 -2.49 -8.30
N PHE A 78 4.38 -2.12 -7.98
CA PHE A 78 3.61 -2.75 -6.91
C PHE A 78 2.23 -3.20 -7.35
N ILE A 79 1.68 -4.16 -6.60
CA ILE A 79 0.25 -4.30 -6.43
C ILE A 79 -0.12 -3.39 -5.26
N ASN A 80 -0.99 -2.41 -5.50
CA ASN A 80 -1.37 -1.40 -4.53
C ASN A 80 -2.66 -1.78 -3.85
N ILE A 81 -2.65 -1.97 -2.54
CA ILE A 81 -3.80 -2.37 -1.74
C ILE A 81 -4.20 -1.24 -0.80
N LYS A 82 -5.47 -0.87 -0.84
CA LYS A 82 -6.07 0.11 0.07
C LYS A 82 -6.95 -0.60 1.08
N VAL A 83 -6.77 -0.29 2.36
CA VAL A 83 -7.50 -0.89 3.47
C VAL A 83 -8.16 0.18 4.32
N ASP A 84 -9.46 0.01 4.56
CA ASP A 84 -10.18 0.76 5.59
C ASP A 84 -10.07 0.00 6.92
N ARG A 85 -9.44 0.63 7.93
CA ARG A 85 -9.31 0.04 9.25
C ARG A 85 -10.64 -0.19 9.97
N GLU A 86 -11.66 0.57 9.61
CA GLU A 86 -12.99 0.44 10.23
C GLU A 86 -13.72 -0.81 9.71
N GLU A 87 -13.47 -1.22 8.46
CA GLU A 87 -13.97 -2.50 7.92
C GLU A 87 -13.05 -3.69 8.24
N ARG A 88 -11.74 -3.46 8.28
CA ARG A 88 -10.71 -4.49 8.48
C ARG A 88 -9.79 -4.16 9.66
N PRO A 89 -10.33 -4.08 10.89
CA PRO A 89 -9.52 -3.85 12.10
C PRO A 89 -8.50 -4.98 12.36
N ASP A 90 -8.76 -6.18 11.88
CA ASP A 90 -7.85 -7.32 11.91
C ASP A 90 -6.54 -7.05 11.15
N LEU A 91 -6.64 -6.52 9.94
CA LEU A 91 -5.48 -6.15 9.12
C LEU A 91 -4.73 -4.96 9.72
N ASP A 92 -5.46 -3.95 10.16
CA ASP A 92 -4.86 -2.79 10.84
C ASP A 92 -4.03 -3.23 12.05
N PHE A 93 -4.57 -4.09 12.90
CA PHE A 93 -3.87 -4.62 14.07
C PHE A 93 -2.58 -5.36 13.68
N VAL A 94 -2.64 -6.25 12.71
CA VAL A 94 -1.48 -7.03 12.26
C VAL A 94 -0.37 -6.14 11.72
N PHE A 95 -0.70 -5.18 10.85
CA PHE A 95 0.30 -4.33 10.22
C PHE A 95 0.80 -3.21 11.14
N GLN A 96 -0.02 -2.68 12.04
CA GLN A 96 0.44 -1.78 13.11
C GLN A 96 1.43 -2.49 14.04
N SER A 97 1.15 -3.74 14.41
CA SER A 97 2.04 -4.56 15.23
C SER A 97 3.36 -4.84 14.51
N SER A 98 3.32 -5.17 13.23
CA SER A 98 4.51 -5.36 12.40
C SER A 98 5.35 -4.07 12.31
N PHE A 99 4.70 -2.94 12.09
CA PHE A 99 5.36 -1.63 12.07
C PHE A 99 6.06 -1.33 13.40
N GLN A 100 5.40 -1.59 14.53
CA GLN A 100 5.96 -1.36 15.85
C GLN A 100 7.21 -2.23 16.11
N LEU A 101 7.22 -3.47 15.61
CA LEU A 101 8.39 -4.34 15.72
C LEU A 101 9.60 -3.80 14.95
N PHE A 102 9.39 -3.22 13.77
CA PHE A 102 10.47 -2.63 12.97
C PHE A 102 11.01 -1.34 13.55
N ASN A 103 10.14 -0.46 14.02
CA ASN A 103 10.49 0.92 14.35
C ASN A 103 10.63 1.17 15.85
N GLN A 104 10.24 0.21 16.68
CA GLN A 104 10.25 0.32 18.15
C GLN A 104 9.46 1.54 18.68
N THR A 105 8.54 2.05 17.88
CA THR A 105 7.66 3.18 18.18
C THR A 105 6.23 2.84 17.84
N GLY A 106 5.27 3.57 18.41
CA GLY A 106 3.87 3.43 18.04
C GLY A 106 3.64 3.73 16.56
N GLY A 107 2.64 3.09 15.98
CA GLY A 107 2.19 3.36 14.62
C GLY A 107 1.28 4.58 14.52
N GLY A 108 0.49 4.63 13.48
CA GLY A 108 -0.46 5.71 13.22
C GLY A 108 -1.13 5.56 11.85
N TRP A 109 -1.89 6.56 11.46
CA TRP A 109 -2.54 6.60 10.16
C TRP A 109 -2.23 7.91 9.45
N PRO A 110 -2.00 7.83 8.10
CA PRO A 110 -2.00 6.61 7.30
C PRO A 110 -0.88 5.67 7.73
N LEU A 111 -1.11 4.36 7.64
CA LEU A 111 -0.04 3.36 7.73
C LEU A 111 0.33 2.93 6.31
N THR A 112 1.60 3.04 5.96
CA THR A 112 2.15 2.63 4.67
C THR A 112 3.13 1.48 4.89
N MET A 113 2.84 0.32 4.30
CA MET A 113 3.69 -0.87 4.43
C MET A 113 4.10 -1.38 3.07
N PHE A 114 5.37 -1.76 2.96
CA PHE A 114 5.92 -2.45 1.80
C PHE A 114 6.05 -3.93 2.15
N LEU A 115 5.36 -4.77 1.39
CA LEU A 115 5.35 -6.21 1.57
C LEU A 115 6.02 -6.89 0.36
N ASP A 116 6.64 -8.03 0.61
CA ASP A 116 7.07 -8.88 -0.50
C ASP A 116 5.87 -9.53 -1.22
N GLU A 117 6.11 -10.34 -2.23
CA GLU A 117 5.07 -11.04 -2.99
C GLU A 117 4.29 -12.06 -2.17
N ASN A 118 4.81 -12.48 -1.02
CA ASN A 118 4.14 -13.39 -0.10
C ASN A 118 3.33 -12.65 0.98
N GLY A 119 3.32 -11.32 0.92
CA GLY A 119 2.64 -10.48 1.91
C GLY A 119 3.42 -10.25 3.20
N VAL A 120 4.73 -10.55 3.22
CA VAL A 120 5.59 -10.34 4.37
C VAL A 120 6.13 -8.91 4.39
N PRO A 121 5.87 -8.13 5.46
CA PRO A 121 6.36 -6.77 5.56
C PRO A 121 7.89 -6.70 5.69
N PHE A 122 8.53 -5.78 4.97
CA PHE A 122 9.97 -5.54 5.08
C PHE A 122 10.34 -4.06 5.29
N MET A 123 9.41 -3.15 5.06
CA MET A 123 9.59 -1.72 5.29
C MET A 123 8.24 -1.07 5.54
N GLY A 124 8.21 0.02 6.28
CA GLY A 124 6.98 0.75 6.51
C GLY A 124 7.18 2.09 7.19
N GLY A 125 6.10 2.82 7.28
CA GLY A 125 6.01 4.11 7.93
C GLY A 125 4.57 4.57 8.01
N THR A 126 4.39 5.77 8.52
CA THR A 126 3.08 6.41 8.58
C THR A 126 2.93 7.39 7.41
N TYR A 127 2.71 8.66 7.68
CA TYR A 127 2.67 9.69 6.65
C TYR A 127 4.06 9.93 6.05
N PHE A 128 4.12 10.04 4.72
CA PHE A 128 5.31 10.46 3.99
C PHE A 128 5.01 11.65 3.09
N PRO A 129 5.74 12.78 3.21
CA PRO A 129 5.74 13.82 2.18
C PRO A 129 6.14 13.23 0.82
N ILE A 130 5.62 13.80 -0.27
CA ILE A 130 5.74 13.23 -1.62
C ILE A 130 7.18 12.88 -2.02
N LEU A 131 8.15 13.75 -1.77
CA LEU A 131 9.56 13.48 -2.13
C LEU A 131 10.15 12.31 -1.34
N LEU A 132 9.83 12.21 -0.06
CA LEU A 132 10.26 11.09 0.78
C LEU A 132 9.56 9.80 0.34
N PHE A 133 8.28 9.87 0.01
CA PHE A 133 7.52 8.71 -0.47
C PHE A 133 8.10 8.14 -1.77
N ILE A 134 8.40 8.99 -2.75
CA ILE A 134 9.06 8.58 -4.00
C ILE A 134 10.43 7.95 -3.71
N THR A 135 11.22 8.55 -2.82
CA THR A 135 12.53 8.00 -2.42
C THR A 135 12.38 6.61 -1.81
N LEU A 136 11.40 6.41 -0.94
CA LEU A 136 11.14 5.11 -0.31
C LEU A 136 10.63 4.06 -1.28
N ILE A 137 9.82 4.44 -2.26
CA ILE A 137 9.42 3.56 -3.37
C ILE A 137 10.67 3.05 -4.10
N ILE A 138 11.57 3.94 -4.49
CA ILE A 138 12.80 3.59 -5.20
C ILE A 138 13.69 2.69 -4.32
N LEU A 139 13.86 3.05 -3.05
CA LEU A 139 14.65 2.27 -2.10
C LEU A 139 14.10 0.85 -1.90
N SER A 140 12.78 0.70 -1.79
CA SER A 140 12.12 -0.61 -1.63
C SER A 140 12.37 -1.52 -2.84
N ILE A 141 12.39 -0.95 -4.03
CA ILE A 141 12.69 -1.69 -5.27
C ILE A 141 14.13 -2.18 -5.28
N ILE A 142 15.08 -1.33 -4.84
CA ILE A 142 16.49 -1.67 -4.74
C ILE A 142 16.71 -2.78 -3.71
N ILE A 143 16.11 -2.64 -2.53
CA ILE A 143 16.18 -3.64 -1.46
C ILE A 143 15.66 -4.99 -1.96
N LYS A 144 14.49 -5.01 -2.59
CA LYS A 144 13.92 -6.24 -3.13
C LYS A 144 14.86 -6.90 -4.14
N LYS A 145 15.38 -6.14 -5.09
CA LYS A 145 16.30 -6.69 -6.10
C LYS A 145 17.56 -7.27 -5.48
N ARG A 146 18.09 -6.67 -4.42
CA ARG A 146 19.37 -7.09 -3.83
C ARG A 146 19.24 -8.27 -2.87
N PHE A 147 18.14 -8.34 -2.11
CA PHE A 147 18.00 -9.32 -1.02
C PHE A 147 17.05 -10.48 -1.32
N PHE A 148 16.17 -10.35 -2.31
CA PHE A 148 15.16 -11.37 -2.62
C PHE A 148 15.30 -12.02 -3.99
N ILE A 149 16.26 -11.59 -4.85
CA ILE A 149 16.51 -12.18 -6.16
C ILE A 149 17.77 -13.06 -6.18
N ASP A 150 18.65 -12.98 -5.19
CA ASP A 150 19.88 -13.76 -5.12
C ASP A 150 19.70 -15.21 -4.62
N ASP A 151 18.46 -15.70 -4.45
CA ASP A 151 18.15 -17.09 -4.09
C ASP A 151 17.75 -17.96 -5.30
N ASN A 152 18.38 -17.74 -6.46
CA ASN A 152 18.30 -18.66 -7.60
C ASN A 152 19.68 -19.09 -8.09
#